data_8d153c59e8a7940f218ce946ec43e7fc
#
_entry.id   8d153c59e8a7940f218ce946ec43e7fc
#
_cell.length_a   1.000
_cell.length_b   1.000
_cell.length_c   1.000
_cell.angle_alpha   90.00
_cell.angle_beta   90.00
_cell.angle_gamma   90.00
#
_symmetry.space_group_name_H-M   'P 1'
#
loop_
_entity.id
_entity.type
_entity.pdbx_description
1 polymer ?
#
loop_
_entity_poly.entity_id
_entity_poly.type
_entity_poly.pdbx_seq_one_letter_code
_entity_poly.pdbx_strand_id
1 'polypeptide(L)'
;MSLAQAVQKFPKHSEIATVRRSHSKPAARSGRDAFAAILCVGVLALAAGAGPPAIAGGCSLEPLGEGHVAEVIDGRNLRLSDGREIRLAGIELAAAGPTKTARAMALSAIAGGKDVTLRGLDDTPDRYGRQNAFVFLSPSGALVQQQMLAQGEALVSPDVADKGCLDLLMTAEAEARIAKKGAWTDPSVIKNAESRDDILTGIGRFTVVEGKVLSVRQAGTMTYLNFGRNWTRDFAVAISRRMIPAAESAGIAPKSLENRRVRVRGWVEARPGPRIEIQHVGQIEVLGGDYRE
;
A
#
# COMPACT_ATOMS: atom_id res chain seq x y z
N MET A 1 -26.52 0.19 -51.32
CA MET A 1 -25.38 0.69 -52.11
C MET A 1 -24.20 0.75 -51.12
N SER A 2 -23.29 -0.01 -51.17
CA SER A 2 -22.39 -0.82 -51.94
C SER A 2 -21.13 -1.04 -51.08
N LEU A 3 -20.77 -2.29 -50.94
CA LEU A 3 -19.56 -2.85 -50.31
C LEU A 3 -18.30 -2.33 -51.00
N ALA A 4 -17.21 -2.18 -50.22
CA ALA A 4 -15.86 -2.40 -50.74
C ALA A 4 -15.01 -3.04 -49.64
N GLN A 5 -14.68 -4.32 -49.86
CA GLN A 5 -13.67 -5.12 -49.19
C GLN A 5 -12.25 -4.65 -49.61
N ALA A 6 -11.33 -4.57 -48.70
CA ALA A 6 -9.93 -4.55 -48.99
C ALA A 6 -9.22 -5.71 -48.27
N VAL A 7 -8.94 -6.73 -49.07
CA VAL A 7 -8.07 -7.86 -48.74
C VAL A 7 -6.62 -7.41 -48.94
N GLN A 8 -5.77 -7.55 -47.95
CA GLN A 8 -4.33 -7.35 -48.10
C GLN A 8 -3.54 -8.62 -47.78
N LYS A 9 -2.82 -9.06 -48.83
CA LYS A 9 -1.98 -10.24 -48.99
C LYS A 9 -0.79 -10.31 -48.03
N PHE A 10 -0.54 -11.54 -47.53
CA PHE A 10 0.75 -11.96 -46.96
C PHE A 10 1.77 -12.26 -48.07
N PRO A 11 3.05 -12.03 -47.86
CA PRO A 11 4.11 -12.75 -48.58
C PRO A 11 4.72 -13.84 -47.68
N LYS A 12 4.77 -15.06 -48.26
CA LYS A 12 5.66 -16.15 -47.86
C LYS A 12 7.02 -15.86 -48.51
N HIS A 13 8.11 -16.04 -47.80
CA HIS A 13 9.29 -16.71 -48.31
C HIS A 13 10.20 -17.15 -47.15
N SER A 14 10.54 -18.42 -47.27
CA SER A 14 11.53 -19.23 -46.59
C SER A 14 12.95 -18.85 -46.97
N GLU A 15 13.86 -18.83 -46.02
CA GLU A 15 15.26 -19.17 -46.30
C GLU A 15 15.88 -19.91 -45.11
N ILE A 16 16.32 -21.11 -45.41
CA ILE A 16 17.04 -22.05 -44.55
C ILE A 16 18.54 -21.73 -44.71
N ALA A 17 19.21 -21.29 -43.68
CA ALA A 17 20.66 -21.18 -43.65
C ALA A 17 21.25 -22.36 -42.83
N THR A 18 21.86 -23.27 -43.56
CA THR A 18 22.65 -24.39 -43.08
C THR A 18 24.01 -23.89 -42.60
N VAL A 19 24.35 -24.07 -41.32
CA VAL A 19 25.71 -23.86 -40.82
C VAL A 19 26.40 -25.19 -40.52
N ARG A 20 27.51 -25.39 -41.22
CA ARG A 20 28.43 -26.53 -41.20
C ARG A 20 29.02 -26.82 -39.82
N ARG A 21 29.03 -28.07 -39.46
CA ARG A 21 29.89 -28.65 -38.42
C ARG A 21 31.32 -28.75 -38.92
N SER A 22 32.28 -28.26 -38.17
CA SER A 22 33.69 -28.59 -38.31
C SER A 22 34.10 -29.55 -37.19
N HIS A 23 34.48 -30.75 -37.56
CA HIS A 23 35.13 -31.76 -36.73
C HIS A 23 36.62 -31.44 -36.66
N SER A 24 37.19 -31.41 -35.48
CA SER A 24 38.64 -31.62 -35.30
C SER A 24 38.87 -32.72 -34.28
N LYS A 25 39.61 -33.73 -34.71
CA LYS A 25 40.03 -34.91 -34.01
C LYS A 25 41.25 -34.68 -33.10
N PRO A 26 41.47 -35.53 -32.10
CA PRO A 26 42.44 -35.35 -31.04
C PRO A 26 43.83 -35.90 -31.40
N ALA A 27 44.88 -35.33 -30.81
CA ALA A 27 46.19 -35.90 -30.77
C ALA A 27 46.47 -36.56 -29.42
N ALA A 28 46.82 -37.83 -29.48
CA ALA A 28 47.29 -38.61 -28.34
C ALA A 28 48.77 -38.30 -28.04
N ARG A 29 49.14 -38.22 -26.76
CA ARG A 29 50.47 -38.49 -26.28
C ARG A 29 50.45 -39.20 -24.93
N SER A 30 51.15 -40.35 -24.94
CA SER A 30 51.44 -41.25 -23.88
C SER A 30 52.43 -40.69 -22.85
N GLY A 31 52.37 -41.14 -21.62
CA GLY A 31 53.39 -40.91 -20.62
C GLY A 31 52.94 -41.47 -19.24
N ARG A 32 53.58 -42.49 -18.84
CA ARG A 32 53.48 -43.47 -17.80
C ARG A 32 53.68 -42.87 -16.38
N ASP A 33 53.18 -43.67 -15.45
CA ASP A 33 53.62 -43.98 -14.09
C ASP A 33 52.94 -43.28 -12.91
N ALA A 34 52.10 -44.08 -12.27
CA ALA A 34 52.09 -44.47 -10.86
C ALA A 34 51.99 -43.41 -9.79
N PHE A 35 50.94 -43.43 -9.02
CA PHE A 35 50.92 -43.78 -7.60
C PHE A 35 49.48 -43.66 -7.07
N ALA A 36 49.01 -44.74 -6.48
CA ALA A 36 47.72 -44.82 -5.78
C ALA A 36 47.76 -43.98 -4.51
N ALA A 37 46.77 -43.08 -4.36
CA ALA A 37 46.38 -42.57 -3.05
C ALA A 37 44.85 -42.50 -3.03
N ILE A 38 44.26 -43.45 -2.32
CA ILE A 38 42.83 -43.46 -2.01
C ILE A 38 42.59 -42.37 -0.99
N LEU A 39 42.00 -41.24 -1.41
CA LEU A 39 41.44 -40.24 -0.52
C LEU A 39 39.92 -40.37 -0.55
N CYS A 40 39.36 -40.99 0.51
CA CYS A 40 37.92 -40.95 0.79
C CYS A 40 37.52 -39.49 1.06
N VAL A 41 36.99 -38.79 0.06
CA VAL A 41 36.33 -37.49 0.26
C VAL A 41 34.90 -37.82 0.65
N GLY A 42 34.61 -37.68 1.95
CA GLY A 42 33.26 -37.70 2.47
C GLY A 42 32.50 -36.52 1.92
N VAL A 43 31.50 -36.79 1.07
CA VAL A 43 30.52 -35.78 0.63
C VAL A 43 29.62 -35.48 1.83
N LEU A 44 29.95 -34.42 2.55
CA LEU A 44 29.03 -33.81 3.53
C LEU A 44 27.92 -33.14 2.74
N ALA A 45 26.77 -33.81 2.61
CA ALA A 45 25.55 -33.20 2.07
C ALA A 45 25.09 -32.09 3.07
N LEU A 46 25.39 -30.81 2.77
CA LEU A 46 24.72 -29.73 3.41
C LEU A 46 23.24 -29.79 3.00
N ALA A 47 22.40 -30.29 3.89
CA ALA A 47 20.97 -30.06 3.83
C ALA A 47 20.76 -28.55 4.06
N ALA A 48 20.59 -27.79 2.98
CA ALA A 48 20.09 -26.44 3.06
C ALA A 48 18.67 -26.53 3.63
N GLY A 49 18.55 -26.35 4.94
CA GLY A 49 17.28 -26.18 5.61
C GLY A 49 16.62 -24.95 5.00
N ALA A 50 15.51 -25.13 4.28
CA ALA A 50 14.63 -24.04 3.93
C ALA A 50 14.15 -23.44 5.26
N GLY A 51 14.75 -22.32 5.67
CA GLY A 51 14.24 -21.53 6.79
C GLY A 51 12.79 -21.12 6.50
N PRO A 52 11.97 -20.91 7.54
CA PRO A 52 10.61 -20.42 7.34
C PRO A 52 10.67 -19.14 6.48
N PRO A 53 9.69 -18.93 5.57
CA PRO A 53 9.67 -17.75 4.72
C PRO A 53 9.74 -16.53 5.62
N ALA A 54 10.68 -15.62 5.33
CA ALA A 54 10.80 -14.38 6.04
C ALA A 54 9.48 -13.62 5.88
N ILE A 55 8.69 -13.57 6.96
CA ILE A 55 7.52 -12.70 7.06
C ILE A 55 8.08 -11.29 6.76
N ALA A 56 7.43 -10.57 5.85
CA ALA A 56 7.82 -9.20 5.52
C ALA A 56 8.10 -8.45 6.82
N GLY A 57 9.39 -8.22 7.09
CA GLY A 57 9.85 -7.78 8.41
C GLY A 57 9.19 -6.46 8.77
N GLY A 58 8.32 -6.47 9.75
CA GLY A 58 7.67 -5.29 10.27
C GLY A 58 6.24 -5.47 10.76
N CYS A 59 5.47 -6.46 10.30
CA CYS A 59 4.09 -6.67 10.74
C CYS A 59 3.98 -7.81 11.77
N SER A 60 3.81 -7.47 13.04
CA SER A 60 3.60 -8.41 14.16
C SER A 60 2.12 -8.49 14.55
N LEU A 61 1.29 -9.01 13.65
CA LEU A 61 -0.15 -9.12 13.86
C LEU A 61 -0.53 -10.58 14.17
N GLU A 62 -1.56 -10.76 15.01
CA GLU A 62 -2.08 -12.07 15.38
C GLU A 62 -2.69 -12.80 14.17
N PRO A 63 -2.52 -14.13 14.07
CA PRO A 63 -3.15 -14.91 13.03
C PRO A 63 -4.68 -14.97 13.22
N LEU A 64 -5.43 -14.72 12.14
CA LEU A 64 -6.90 -14.79 12.09
C LEU A 64 -7.40 -15.92 11.18
N GLY A 65 -6.51 -16.78 10.69
CA GLY A 65 -6.81 -17.91 9.85
C GLY A 65 -6.25 -17.82 8.43
N GLU A 66 -6.69 -18.74 7.60
CA GLU A 66 -6.25 -18.92 6.22
C GLU A 66 -7.47 -19.04 5.30
N GLY A 67 -7.28 -18.93 4.00
CA GLY A 67 -8.32 -19.16 3.02
C GLY A 67 -7.83 -19.06 1.59
N HIS A 68 -8.71 -19.41 0.66
CA HIS A 68 -8.51 -19.24 -0.78
C HIS A 68 -9.39 -18.10 -1.29
N VAL A 69 -8.84 -17.15 -2.04
CA VAL A 69 -9.60 -16.02 -2.59
C VAL A 69 -10.43 -16.50 -3.78
N ALA A 70 -11.73 -16.67 -3.57
CA ALA A 70 -12.65 -17.10 -4.61
C ALA A 70 -13.11 -15.94 -5.52
N GLU A 71 -13.25 -14.73 -4.95
CA GLU A 71 -13.77 -13.57 -5.66
C GLU A 71 -13.15 -12.26 -5.12
N VAL A 72 -12.93 -11.31 -6.01
CA VAL A 72 -12.65 -9.91 -5.66
C VAL A 72 -13.93 -9.10 -5.85
N ILE A 73 -14.52 -8.63 -4.76
CA ILE A 73 -15.81 -7.90 -4.77
C ILE A 73 -15.61 -6.46 -5.28
N ASP A 74 -14.55 -5.82 -4.81
CA ASP A 74 -14.16 -4.46 -5.23
C ASP A 74 -12.67 -4.21 -4.94
N GLY A 75 -12.20 -2.97 -5.04
CA GLY A 75 -10.79 -2.62 -4.81
C GLY A 75 -10.30 -2.78 -3.36
N ARG A 76 -11.15 -3.29 -2.45
CA ARG A 76 -10.82 -3.41 -1.02
C ARG A 76 -11.43 -4.63 -0.34
N ASN A 77 -12.37 -5.31 -0.98
CA ASN A 77 -13.09 -6.43 -0.40
C ASN A 77 -12.89 -7.70 -1.22
N LEU A 78 -12.62 -8.80 -0.52
CA LEU A 78 -12.42 -10.15 -1.05
C LEU A 78 -13.48 -11.08 -0.49
N ARG A 79 -13.84 -12.14 -1.24
CA ARG A 79 -14.61 -13.28 -0.71
C ARG A 79 -13.74 -14.53 -0.80
N LEU A 80 -13.66 -15.26 0.31
CA LEU A 80 -12.98 -16.53 0.38
C LEU A 80 -13.90 -17.68 -0.05
N SER A 81 -13.33 -18.84 -0.37
CA SER A 81 -14.07 -20.03 -0.78
C SER A 81 -15.00 -20.60 0.30
N ASP A 82 -14.74 -20.28 1.57
CA ASP A 82 -15.60 -20.63 2.71
C ASP A 82 -16.75 -19.63 2.94
N GLY A 83 -16.87 -18.61 2.10
CA GLY A 83 -17.90 -17.60 2.15
C GLY A 83 -17.59 -16.37 3.00
N ARG A 84 -16.50 -16.35 3.76
CA ARG A 84 -16.08 -15.16 4.51
C ARG A 84 -15.79 -14.00 3.57
N GLU A 85 -16.30 -12.82 3.91
CA GLU A 85 -15.94 -11.56 3.26
C GLU A 85 -14.84 -10.85 4.07
N ILE A 86 -13.74 -10.55 3.39
CA ILE A 86 -12.58 -9.91 4.01
C ILE A 86 -12.47 -8.48 3.49
N ARG A 87 -12.43 -7.52 4.41
CA ARG A 87 -12.10 -6.13 4.13
C ARG A 87 -10.63 -5.90 4.42
N LEU A 88 -9.89 -5.39 3.45
CA LEU A 88 -8.47 -5.06 3.63
C LEU A 88 -8.33 -3.95 4.68
N ALA A 89 -7.74 -4.29 5.84
CA ALA A 89 -7.46 -3.36 6.92
C ALA A 89 -6.29 -2.41 6.57
N GLY A 90 -6.21 -1.26 7.21
CA GLY A 90 -5.09 -0.32 7.06
C GLY A 90 -5.05 0.46 5.74
N ILE A 91 -6.05 0.29 4.87
CA ILE A 91 -6.15 1.06 3.62
C ILE A 91 -7.54 1.62 3.38
N GLU A 92 -7.64 2.73 2.65
CA GLU A 92 -8.87 3.32 2.11
C GLU A 92 -8.70 3.62 0.61
N LEU A 93 -9.82 3.70 -0.11
CA LEU A 93 -9.80 4.05 -1.53
C LEU A 93 -9.90 5.56 -1.70
N ALA A 94 -9.01 6.14 -2.51
CA ALA A 94 -9.08 7.55 -2.86
C ALA A 94 -10.37 7.86 -3.63
N ALA A 95 -10.95 9.04 -3.41
CA ALA A 95 -12.12 9.49 -4.16
C ALA A 95 -11.79 9.79 -5.63
N ALA A 96 -10.58 10.26 -5.90
CA ALA A 96 -10.04 10.53 -7.23
C ALA A 96 -9.12 9.40 -7.71
N GLY A 97 -8.70 9.45 -8.97
CA GLY A 97 -7.78 8.48 -9.59
C GLY A 97 -8.49 7.27 -10.20
N PRO A 98 -7.93 6.06 -10.10
CA PRO A 98 -8.45 4.87 -10.78
C PRO A 98 -9.91 4.58 -10.49
N THR A 99 -10.63 4.06 -11.49
CA THR A 99 -12.03 3.68 -11.34
C THR A 99 -12.21 2.52 -10.36
N LYS A 100 -13.44 2.32 -9.87
CA LYS A 100 -13.76 1.17 -9.02
C LYS A 100 -13.38 -0.16 -9.69
N THR A 101 -13.66 -0.28 -10.99
CA THR A 101 -13.34 -1.48 -11.80
C THR A 101 -11.83 -1.65 -11.92
N ALA A 102 -11.06 -0.60 -12.20
CA ALA A 102 -9.60 -0.68 -12.29
C ALA A 102 -8.97 -1.16 -10.98
N ARG A 103 -9.43 -0.64 -9.83
CA ARG A 103 -8.97 -1.07 -8.50
C ARG A 103 -9.32 -2.53 -8.20
N ALA A 104 -10.54 -2.97 -8.57
CA ALA A 104 -10.92 -4.37 -8.42
C ALA A 104 -10.03 -5.28 -9.30
N MET A 105 -9.72 -4.87 -10.52
CA MET A 105 -8.80 -5.60 -11.39
C MET A 105 -7.37 -5.65 -10.83
N ALA A 106 -6.87 -4.54 -10.27
CA ALA A 106 -5.56 -4.50 -9.62
C ALA A 106 -5.51 -5.47 -8.42
N LEU A 107 -6.53 -5.44 -7.56
CA LEU A 107 -6.62 -6.37 -6.43
C LEU A 107 -6.76 -7.82 -6.90
N SER A 108 -7.52 -8.07 -7.97
CA SER A 108 -7.66 -9.41 -8.57
C SER A 108 -6.33 -9.93 -9.13
N ALA A 109 -5.54 -9.08 -9.77
CA ALA A 109 -4.20 -9.45 -10.26
C ALA A 109 -3.23 -9.79 -9.11
N ILE A 110 -3.39 -9.14 -7.95
CA ILE A 110 -2.56 -9.39 -6.77
C ILE A 110 -2.99 -10.66 -6.05
N ALA A 111 -4.28 -10.82 -5.74
CA ALA A 111 -4.77 -11.81 -4.78
C ALA A 111 -5.81 -12.81 -5.36
N GLY A 112 -6.40 -12.54 -6.53
CA GLY A 112 -7.44 -13.39 -7.11
C GLY A 112 -6.96 -14.82 -7.34
N GLY A 113 -7.74 -15.82 -6.90
CA GLY A 113 -7.42 -17.23 -7.04
C GLY A 113 -6.19 -17.71 -6.28
N LYS A 114 -5.76 -16.97 -5.25
CA LYS A 114 -4.57 -17.34 -4.44
C LYS A 114 -4.96 -17.74 -3.02
N ASP A 115 -4.10 -18.55 -2.42
CA ASP A 115 -4.16 -18.86 -1.00
C ASP A 115 -3.59 -17.70 -0.19
N VAL A 116 -4.24 -17.40 0.93
CA VAL A 116 -3.89 -16.29 1.79
C VAL A 116 -3.91 -16.66 3.27
N THR A 117 -3.05 -16.01 4.04
CA THR A 117 -3.11 -15.99 5.50
C THR A 117 -3.67 -14.64 5.96
N LEU A 118 -4.60 -14.67 6.89
CA LEU A 118 -5.22 -13.49 7.48
C LEU A 118 -4.57 -13.17 8.82
N ARG A 119 -4.30 -11.90 9.07
CA ARG A 119 -3.79 -11.42 10.35
C ARG A 119 -4.48 -10.13 10.76
N GLY A 120 -4.57 -9.85 12.07
CA GLY A 120 -5.23 -8.64 12.56
C GLY A 120 -5.31 -8.58 14.08
N LEU A 121 -6.22 -7.74 14.59
CA LEU A 121 -6.47 -7.60 16.03
C LEU A 121 -7.46 -8.64 16.54
N ASP A 122 -8.55 -8.84 15.80
CA ASP A 122 -9.61 -9.79 16.11
C ASP A 122 -10.33 -10.22 14.82
N ASP A 123 -11.11 -11.27 14.92
CA ASP A 123 -11.88 -11.85 13.82
C ASP A 123 -13.34 -11.39 13.80
N THR A 124 -13.73 -10.44 14.68
CA THR A 124 -15.09 -9.94 14.79
C THR A 124 -15.53 -9.25 13.50
N PRO A 125 -16.59 -9.71 12.83
CA PRO A 125 -17.08 -9.07 11.64
C PRO A 125 -17.62 -7.66 11.92
N ASP A 126 -17.49 -6.77 10.95
CA ASP A 126 -18.13 -5.46 11.00
C ASP A 126 -19.67 -5.60 10.88
N ARG A 127 -20.40 -4.49 11.01
CA ARG A 127 -21.87 -4.46 10.89
C ARG A 127 -22.42 -4.97 9.55
N TYR A 128 -21.57 -5.19 8.57
CA TYR A 128 -21.92 -5.74 7.25
C TYR A 128 -21.49 -7.20 7.10
N GLY A 129 -20.99 -7.82 8.16
CA GLY A 129 -20.53 -9.20 8.15
C GLY A 129 -19.13 -9.43 7.59
N ARG A 130 -18.35 -8.36 7.37
CA ARG A 130 -16.99 -8.46 6.79
C ARG A 130 -15.95 -8.48 7.91
N GLN A 131 -15.00 -9.39 7.80
CA GLN A 131 -13.84 -9.46 8.69
C GLN A 131 -12.76 -8.48 8.21
N ASN A 132 -12.29 -7.58 9.09
CA ASN A 132 -11.15 -6.72 8.80
C ASN A 132 -9.85 -7.50 9.00
N ALA A 133 -9.01 -7.59 7.96
CA ALA A 133 -7.76 -8.31 8.06
C ALA A 133 -6.65 -7.71 7.17
N PHE A 134 -5.42 -7.93 7.60
CA PHE A 134 -4.22 -7.85 6.78
C PHE A 134 -4.07 -9.19 6.05
N VAL A 135 -3.94 -9.14 4.72
CA VAL A 135 -3.96 -10.31 3.85
C VAL A 135 -2.56 -10.55 3.31
N PHE A 136 -2.01 -11.73 3.62
CA PHE A 136 -0.68 -12.14 3.18
C PHE A 136 -0.82 -13.27 2.16
N LEU A 137 -0.16 -13.16 1.02
CA LEU A 137 -0.15 -14.19 -0.02
C LEU A 137 0.67 -15.40 0.43
N SER A 138 0.13 -16.60 0.26
CA SER A 138 0.85 -17.85 0.49
C SER A 138 1.44 -18.40 -0.83
N PRO A 139 2.66 -18.95 -0.84
CA PRO A 139 3.62 -19.07 0.28
C PRO A 139 4.54 -17.86 0.43
N SER A 140 4.42 -16.80 -0.39
CA SER A 140 5.39 -15.70 -0.46
C SER A 140 5.46 -14.81 0.80
N GLY A 141 4.39 -14.77 1.59
CA GLY A 141 4.27 -13.86 2.72
C GLY A 141 4.12 -12.38 2.33
N ALA A 142 3.88 -12.08 1.06
CA ALA A 142 3.75 -10.70 0.58
C ALA A 142 2.41 -10.09 1.03
N LEU A 143 2.45 -8.89 1.59
CA LEU A 143 1.27 -8.17 2.08
C LEU A 143 0.50 -7.55 0.91
N VAL A 144 -0.76 -7.92 0.74
CA VAL A 144 -1.64 -7.44 -0.35
C VAL A 144 -1.84 -5.93 -0.27
N GLN A 145 -2.08 -5.39 0.93
CA GLN A 145 -2.24 -3.95 1.15
C GLN A 145 -1.01 -3.15 0.72
N GLN A 146 0.18 -3.65 1.02
CA GLN A 146 1.43 -3.01 0.59
C GLN A 146 1.52 -2.93 -0.94
N GLN A 147 1.13 -4.01 -1.65
CA GLN A 147 1.15 -4.03 -3.11
C GLN A 147 0.12 -3.07 -3.71
N MET A 148 -1.09 -2.98 -3.14
CA MET A 148 -2.11 -2.00 -3.55
C MET A 148 -1.60 -0.57 -3.39
N LEU A 149 -0.95 -0.26 -2.25
CA LEU A 149 -0.36 1.05 -1.98
C LEU A 149 0.81 1.37 -2.92
N ALA A 150 1.71 0.41 -3.17
CA ALA A 150 2.85 0.57 -4.08
C ALA A 150 2.44 0.81 -5.53
N GLN A 151 1.23 0.37 -5.92
CA GLN A 151 0.62 0.66 -7.23
C GLN A 151 -0.16 1.97 -7.23
N GLY A 152 -0.37 2.62 -6.07
CA GLY A 152 -1.17 3.83 -5.94
C GLY A 152 -2.69 3.58 -6.03
N GLU A 153 -3.14 2.36 -5.81
CA GLU A 153 -4.57 1.98 -5.89
C GLU A 153 -5.34 2.30 -4.60
N ALA A 154 -4.63 2.58 -3.51
CA ALA A 154 -5.19 2.86 -2.20
C ALA A 154 -4.42 3.96 -1.47
N LEU A 155 -4.99 4.46 -0.37
CA LEU A 155 -4.41 5.37 0.61
C LEU A 155 -4.26 4.63 1.93
N VAL A 156 -3.21 4.94 2.70
CA VAL A 156 -3.06 4.39 4.05
C VAL A 156 -4.14 4.96 4.96
N SER A 157 -4.88 4.05 5.62
CA SER A 157 -5.68 4.36 6.79
C SER A 157 -4.85 4.04 8.03
N PRO A 158 -4.48 5.00 8.87
CA PRO A 158 -3.57 4.78 9.99
C PRO A 158 -4.22 4.12 11.21
N ASP A 159 -5.39 3.50 11.03
CA ASP A 159 -6.02 2.59 11.99
C ASP A 159 -5.30 1.24 11.94
N VAL A 160 -4.04 1.23 12.36
CA VAL A 160 -3.14 0.08 12.37
C VAL A 160 -2.45 0.06 13.72
N ALA A 161 -2.73 -0.98 14.51
CA ALA A 161 -2.19 -1.08 15.86
C ALA A 161 -0.68 -1.37 15.88
N ASP A 162 -0.21 -2.17 14.93
CA ASP A 162 1.22 -2.49 14.81
C ASP A 162 1.97 -1.38 14.08
N LYS A 163 2.92 -0.76 14.78
CA LYS A 163 3.73 0.34 14.24
C LYS A 163 4.55 -0.09 13.02
N GLY A 164 5.14 -1.29 13.05
CA GLY A 164 5.94 -1.80 11.94
C GLY A 164 5.11 -1.98 10.68
N CYS A 165 3.87 -2.49 10.81
CA CYS A 165 2.92 -2.54 9.71
C CYS A 165 2.57 -1.14 9.17
N LEU A 166 2.27 -0.19 10.07
CA LEU A 166 1.96 1.17 9.66
C LEU A 166 3.12 1.81 8.89
N ASP A 167 4.35 1.70 9.40
CA ASP A 167 5.54 2.25 8.76
C ASP A 167 5.78 1.62 7.36
N LEU A 168 5.55 0.31 7.23
CA LEU A 168 5.64 -0.40 5.95
C LEU A 168 4.62 0.12 4.92
N LEU A 169 3.36 0.30 5.34
CA LEU A 169 2.30 0.81 4.49
C LEU A 169 2.54 2.27 4.09
N MET A 170 2.95 3.11 5.04
CA MET A 170 3.27 4.53 4.79
C MET A 170 4.44 4.69 3.82
N THR A 171 5.46 3.82 3.93
CA THR A 171 6.59 3.82 3.00
C THR A 171 6.14 3.47 1.58
N ALA A 172 5.36 2.39 1.41
CA ALA A 172 4.85 1.98 0.11
C ALA A 172 3.98 3.07 -0.55
N GLU A 173 3.13 3.74 0.24
CA GLU A 173 2.34 4.88 -0.26
C GLU A 173 3.24 6.06 -0.66
N ALA A 174 4.24 6.40 0.15
CA ALA A 174 5.14 7.52 -0.12
C ALA A 174 5.92 7.31 -1.43
N GLU A 175 6.42 6.10 -1.66
CA GLU A 175 7.10 5.72 -2.90
C GLU A 175 6.16 5.82 -4.12
N ALA A 176 4.92 5.32 -4.01
CA ALA A 176 3.92 5.43 -5.07
C ALA A 176 3.57 6.88 -5.38
N ARG A 177 3.46 7.73 -4.36
CA ARG A 177 3.20 9.16 -4.49
C ARG A 177 4.34 9.90 -5.19
N ILE A 178 5.59 9.65 -4.79
CA ILE A 178 6.78 10.22 -5.44
C ILE A 178 6.86 9.79 -6.91
N ALA A 179 6.58 8.52 -7.18
CA ALA A 179 6.58 7.95 -8.53
C ALA A 179 5.31 8.28 -9.34
N LYS A 180 4.36 9.04 -8.78
CA LYS A 180 3.08 9.42 -9.39
C LYS A 180 2.32 8.21 -9.97
N LYS A 181 2.18 7.12 -9.19
CA LYS A 181 1.46 5.92 -9.60
C LYS A 181 -0.02 5.97 -9.24
N GLY A 182 -0.87 5.32 -10.03
CA GLY A 182 -2.29 5.13 -9.76
C GLY A 182 -3.01 6.44 -9.43
N ALA A 183 -3.65 6.52 -8.27
CA ALA A 183 -4.34 7.72 -7.81
C ALA A 183 -3.44 8.96 -7.74
N TRP A 184 -2.14 8.80 -7.47
CA TRP A 184 -1.19 9.90 -7.33
C TRP A 184 -0.84 10.61 -8.64
N THR A 185 -1.34 10.15 -9.80
CA THR A 185 -1.30 10.90 -11.06
C THR A 185 -2.26 12.07 -11.05
N ASP A 186 -3.31 12.01 -10.23
CA ASP A 186 -4.31 13.05 -10.09
C ASP A 186 -3.97 13.96 -8.89
N PRO A 187 -3.62 15.23 -9.12
CA PRO A 187 -3.28 16.15 -8.04
C PRO A 187 -4.43 16.41 -7.07
N SER A 188 -5.69 16.14 -7.47
CA SER A 188 -6.86 16.35 -6.62
C SER A 188 -7.00 15.31 -5.49
N VAL A 189 -6.17 14.26 -5.47
CA VAL A 189 -6.10 13.27 -4.38
C VAL A 189 -5.68 13.94 -3.07
N ILE A 190 -4.76 14.92 -3.14
CA ILE A 190 -4.35 15.72 -2.00
C ILE A 190 -5.12 17.05 -2.06
N LYS A 191 -5.95 17.27 -1.04
CA LYS A 191 -6.74 18.50 -0.92
C LYS A 191 -5.91 19.62 -0.31
N ASN A 192 -6.15 20.85 -0.78
CA ASN A 192 -5.52 22.04 -0.19
C ASN A 192 -6.31 22.49 1.03
N ALA A 193 -5.69 22.46 2.22
CA ALA A 193 -6.30 22.89 3.47
C ALA A 193 -6.75 24.37 3.47
N GLU A 194 -6.15 25.22 2.64
CA GLU A 194 -6.46 26.63 2.51
C GLU A 194 -7.67 26.90 1.58
N SER A 195 -8.05 25.88 0.78
CA SER A 195 -9.20 25.95 -0.11
C SER A 195 -10.41 25.24 0.50
N ARG A 196 -11.31 26.06 1.08
CA ARG A 196 -12.55 25.54 1.67
C ARG A 196 -13.35 24.69 0.68
N ASP A 197 -13.51 25.15 -0.55
CA ASP A 197 -14.34 24.46 -1.54
C ASP A 197 -13.72 23.13 -1.97
N ASP A 198 -12.39 23.04 -2.01
CA ASP A 198 -11.71 21.78 -2.24
C ASP A 198 -11.97 20.77 -1.12
N ILE A 199 -11.87 21.19 0.14
CA ILE A 199 -12.16 20.34 1.30
C ILE A 199 -13.63 19.88 1.35
N LEU A 200 -14.58 20.74 1.01
CA LEU A 200 -16.00 20.41 1.03
C LEU A 200 -16.35 19.24 0.08
N THR A 201 -15.59 19.04 -0.99
CA THR A 201 -15.76 17.90 -1.89
C THR A 201 -15.43 16.56 -1.21
N GLY A 202 -14.70 16.60 -0.10
CA GLY A 202 -14.29 15.44 0.70
C GLY A 202 -15.22 15.08 1.85
N ILE A 203 -16.31 15.82 2.09
CA ILE A 203 -17.23 15.51 3.19
C ILE A 203 -17.77 14.09 3.06
N GLY A 204 -17.72 13.34 4.19
CA GLY A 204 -18.13 11.93 4.25
C GLY A 204 -17.17 10.96 3.55
N ARG A 205 -15.98 11.41 3.16
CA ARG A 205 -14.96 10.59 2.49
C ARG A 205 -13.64 10.62 3.24
N PHE A 206 -12.90 9.52 3.13
CA PHE A 206 -11.50 9.49 3.56
C PHE A 206 -10.67 10.33 2.60
N THR A 207 -9.92 11.29 3.14
CA THR A 207 -9.27 12.36 2.36
C THR A 207 -7.88 12.62 2.91
N VAL A 208 -6.94 12.94 2.03
CA VAL A 208 -5.60 13.45 2.37
C VAL A 208 -5.61 14.95 2.13
N VAL A 209 -5.20 15.73 3.14
CA VAL A 209 -5.22 17.20 3.11
C VAL A 209 -3.83 17.71 3.44
N GLU A 210 -3.32 18.65 2.67
CA GLU A 210 -2.08 19.37 2.98
C GLU A 210 -2.31 20.85 3.16
N GLY A 211 -1.57 21.45 4.09
CA GLY A 211 -1.60 22.89 4.28
C GLY A 211 -0.70 23.36 5.42
N LYS A 212 -0.62 24.69 5.56
CA LYS A 212 0.09 25.35 6.65
C LYS A 212 -0.87 25.59 7.81
N VAL A 213 -0.50 25.11 9.01
CA VAL A 213 -1.25 25.42 10.24
C VAL A 213 -1.08 26.91 10.58
N LEU A 214 -2.15 27.67 10.55
CA LEU A 214 -2.11 29.12 10.84
C LEU A 214 -2.16 29.41 12.35
N SER A 215 -2.91 28.61 13.11
CA SER A 215 -2.98 28.78 14.57
C SER A 215 -3.37 27.48 15.25
N VAL A 216 -2.95 27.33 16.50
CA VAL A 216 -3.32 26.21 17.37
C VAL A 216 -4.11 26.76 18.55
N ARG A 217 -5.36 26.30 18.74
CA ARG A 217 -6.26 26.75 19.80
C ARG A 217 -6.85 25.58 20.55
N GLN A 218 -6.96 25.74 21.86
CA GLN A 218 -7.69 24.81 22.71
C GLN A 218 -9.10 25.38 23.03
N ALA A 219 -10.11 24.55 22.85
CA ALA A 219 -11.48 24.85 23.23
C ALA A 219 -12.11 23.63 23.90
N GLY A 220 -12.40 23.74 25.20
CA GLY A 220 -12.89 22.62 26.01
C GLY A 220 -11.88 21.44 26.04
N THR A 221 -12.34 20.27 25.61
CA THR A 221 -11.54 19.04 25.57
C THR A 221 -10.82 18.82 24.23
N MET A 222 -10.91 19.75 23.31
CA MET A 222 -10.34 19.63 21.96
C MET A 222 -9.26 20.67 21.73
N THR A 223 -8.22 20.26 21.02
CA THR A 223 -7.21 21.15 20.44
C THR A 223 -7.41 21.20 18.93
N TYR A 224 -7.48 22.39 18.38
CA TYR A 224 -7.73 22.62 16.96
C TYR A 224 -6.48 23.15 16.28
N LEU A 225 -6.07 22.52 15.17
CA LEU A 225 -5.13 23.09 14.22
C LEU A 225 -5.96 23.77 13.14
N ASN A 226 -5.91 25.10 13.05
CA ASN A 226 -6.71 25.87 12.11
C ASN A 226 -5.88 26.23 10.87
N PHE A 227 -6.46 26.04 9.70
CA PHE A 227 -5.84 26.33 8.40
C PHE A 227 -6.38 27.62 7.76
N GLY A 228 -7.42 28.22 8.36
CA GLY A 228 -7.99 29.49 7.96
C GLY A 228 -8.29 30.40 9.17
N ARG A 229 -8.76 31.59 8.89
CA ARG A 229 -9.07 32.59 9.93
C ARG A 229 -10.46 32.44 10.52
N ASN A 230 -11.36 31.78 9.79
CA ASN A 230 -12.75 31.59 10.20
C ASN A 230 -13.02 30.16 10.58
N TRP A 231 -12.96 29.86 11.86
CA TRP A 231 -13.10 28.49 12.41
C TRP A 231 -14.46 27.82 12.13
N THR A 232 -15.51 28.59 11.77
CA THR A 232 -16.82 28.03 11.41
C THR A 232 -16.92 27.66 9.93
N ARG A 233 -15.99 28.09 9.12
CA ARG A 233 -16.01 27.93 7.66
C ARG A 233 -14.81 27.20 7.11
N ASP A 234 -13.65 27.50 7.68
CA ASP A 234 -12.38 27.02 7.16
C ASP A 234 -12.05 25.63 7.73
N PHE A 235 -11.17 24.92 7.06
CA PHE A 235 -10.75 23.61 7.49
C PHE A 235 -10.00 23.66 8.82
N ALA A 236 -10.28 22.69 9.67
CA ALA A 236 -9.57 22.47 10.92
C ALA A 236 -9.30 20.96 11.18
N VAL A 237 -8.24 20.70 11.91
CA VAL A 237 -7.95 19.37 12.47
C VAL A 237 -8.26 19.43 13.96
N ALA A 238 -9.04 18.47 14.44
CA ALA A 238 -9.46 18.38 15.85
C ALA A 238 -8.71 17.21 16.53
N ILE A 239 -8.04 17.52 17.64
CA ILE A 239 -7.28 16.55 18.45
C ILE A 239 -7.93 16.51 19.84
N SER A 240 -8.46 15.37 20.23
CA SER A 240 -9.03 15.20 21.56
C SER A 240 -7.94 15.23 22.64
N ARG A 241 -8.28 15.68 23.85
CA ARG A 241 -7.37 15.68 25.00
C ARG A 241 -6.75 14.31 25.28
N ARG A 242 -7.48 13.23 24.95
CA ARG A 242 -7.00 11.84 25.13
C ARG A 242 -5.87 11.49 24.17
N MET A 243 -5.86 12.14 22.99
CA MET A 243 -4.84 11.89 21.94
C MET A 243 -3.55 12.68 22.16
N ILE A 244 -3.57 13.75 22.97
CA ILE A 244 -2.40 14.62 23.17
C ILE A 244 -1.17 13.85 23.65
N PRO A 245 -1.24 12.99 24.72
CA PRO A 245 -0.06 12.25 25.16
C PRO A 245 0.52 11.33 24.09
N ALA A 246 -0.32 10.66 23.30
CA ALA A 246 0.13 9.79 22.21
C ALA A 246 0.79 10.59 21.08
N ALA A 247 0.23 11.74 20.73
CA ALA A 247 0.80 12.65 19.73
C ALA A 247 2.17 13.19 20.18
N GLU A 248 2.29 13.65 21.42
CA GLU A 248 3.54 14.14 22.00
C GLU A 248 4.63 13.06 22.07
N SER A 249 4.26 11.84 22.45
CA SER A 249 5.16 10.68 22.47
C SER A 249 5.69 10.32 21.07
N ALA A 250 4.92 10.63 20.02
CA ALA A 250 5.33 10.48 18.63
C ALA A 250 6.06 11.73 18.07
N GLY A 251 6.39 12.71 18.90
CA GLY A 251 7.07 13.93 18.49
C GLY A 251 6.16 14.98 17.83
N ILE A 252 4.83 14.80 17.94
CA ILE A 252 3.82 15.70 17.37
C ILE A 252 3.17 16.51 18.50
N ALA A 253 3.89 17.46 19.09
CA ALA A 253 3.29 18.38 20.05
C ALA A 253 2.41 19.37 19.30
N PRO A 254 1.08 19.48 19.55
CA PRO A 254 0.17 20.29 18.73
C PRO A 254 0.61 21.76 18.61
N LYS A 255 1.11 22.36 19.69
CA LYS A 255 1.61 23.74 19.70
C LYS A 255 2.79 23.96 18.76
N SER A 256 3.65 22.99 18.58
CA SER A 256 4.83 23.08 17.70
C SER A 256 4.46 23.00 16.21
N LEU A 257 3.23 22.66 15.89
CA LEU A 257 2.74 22.59 14.50
C LEU A 257 2.33 23.96 13.96
N GLU A 258 2.20 24.98 14.81
CA GLU A 258 1.88 26.34 14.35
C GLU A 258 2.94 26.85 13.38
N ASN A 259 2.49 27.37 12.25
CA ASN A 259 3.32 27.77 11.12
C ASN A 259 4.05 26.63 10.37
N ARG A 260 3.82 25.36 10.71
CA ARG A 260 4.37 24.22 9.97
C ARG A 260 3.39 23.76 8.88
N ARG A 261 3.95 23.20 7.80
CA ARG A 261 3.14 22.45 6.83
C ARG A 261 2.95 21.03 7.33
N VAL A 262 1.72 20.57 7.23
CA VAL A 262 1.36 19.20 7.62
C VAL A 262 0.54 18.53 6.52
N ARG A 263 0.62 17.22 6.45
CA ARG A 263 -0.33 16.38 5.72
C ARG A 263 -1.17 15.65 6.73
N VAL A 264 -2.48 15.74 6.58
CA VAL A 264 -3.44 15.08 7.46
C VAL A 264 -4.34 14.18 6.64
N ARG A 265 -4.69 13.03 7.19
CA ARG A 265 -5.57 12.06 6.54
C ARG A 265 -6.68 11.63 7.46
N GLY A 266 -7.86 11.42 6.92
CA GLY A 266 -9.02 10.98 7.69
C GLY A 266 -10.33 11.29 7.00
N TRP A 267 -11.43 10.96 7.71
CA TRP A 267 -12.77 11.24 7.26
C TRP A 267 -13.09 12.73 7.48
N VAL A 268 -13.53 13.40 6.42
CA VAL A 268 -13.91 14.82 6.52
C VAL A 268 -15.35 14.91 7.01
N GLU A 269 -15.55 15.62 8.13
CA GLU A 269 -16.84 15.91 8.72
C GLU A 269 -17.18 17.42 8.57
N ALA A 270 -18.47 17.76 8.61
CA ALA A 270 -18.95 19.14 8.66
C ALA A 270 -19.46 19.48 10.07
N ARG A 271 -18.60 20.10 10.95
CA ARG A 271 -18.96 20.44 12.35
C ARG A 271 -18.14 21.63 12.90
N PRO A 272 -18.60 22.82 12.96
CA PRO A 272 -19.51 23.54 12.07
C PRO A 272 -18.90 23.78 10.70
N GLY A 273 -17.56 23.86 10.58
CA GLY A 273 -16.79 23.83 9.33
C GLY A 273 -16.30 22.43 8.99
N PRO A 274 -15.65 22.25 7.82
CA PRO A 274 -15.03 21.00 7.46
C PRO A 274 -13.87 20.68 8.41
N ARG A 275 -13.83 19.45 8.94
CA ARG A 275 -12.77 19.02 9.85
C ARG A 275 -12.42 17.56 9.69
N ILE A 276 -11.20 17.22 10.10
CA ILE A 276 -10.77 15.83 10.37
C ILE A 276 -10.50 15.72 11.87
N GLU A 277 -11.09 14.71 12.52
CA GLU A 277 -10.77 14.36 13.90
C GLU A 277 -9.65 13.32 13.94
N ILE A 278 -8.64 13.58 14.78
CA ILE A 278 -7.50 12.69 14.95
C ILE A 278 -7.84 11.61 15.98
N GLN A 279 -7.83 10.37 15.55
CA GLN A 279 -8.04 9.18 16.35
C GLN A 279 -6.77 8.33 16.48
N HIS A 280 -5.82 8.51 15.53
CA HIS A 280 -4.53 7.80 15.48
C HIS A 280 -3.42 8.79 15.13
N VAL A 281 -2.26 8.63 15.75
CA VAL A 281 -1.13 9.55 15.56
C VAL A 281 -0.65 9.57 14.09
N GLY A 282 -0.66 8.42 13.42
CA GLY A 282 -0.30 8.32 12.00
C GLY A 282 -1.18 9.10 11.01
N GLN A 283 -2.26 9.77 11.51
CA GLN A 283 -3.07 10.67 10.67
C GLN A 283 -2.38 12.01 10.38
N ILE A 284 -1.33 12.37 11.12
CA ILE A 284 -0.60 13.64 10.93
C ILE A 284 0.85 13.34 10.53
N GLU A 285 1.27 13.86 9.40
CA GLU A 285 2.66 13.91 8.93
C GLU A 285 3.13 15.36 8.95
N VAL A 286 4.25 15.65 9.61
CA VAL A 286 4.89 16.98 9.53
C VAL A 286 5.75 17.01 8.28
N LEU A 287 5.42 17.88 7.34
CA LEU A 287 6.14 18.01 6.09
C LEU A 287 7.37 18.91 6.30
N GLY A 288 8.55 18.40 5.95
CA GLY A 288 9.86 18.98 5.95
C GLY A 288 10.11 20.29 6.72
N GLY A 289 11.20 20.32 7.49
CA GLY A 289 11.85 21.57 7.84
C GLY A 289 12.54 22.13 6.61
N ASP A 290 12.34 23.43 6.35
CA ASP A 290 13.08 24.27 5.40
C ASP A 290 13.16 23.79 3.94
N TYR A 291 12.04 23.87 3.19
CA TYR A 291 12.16 24.38 1.83
C TYR A 291 12.16 25.93 1.92
N ARG A 292 13.35 26.51 2.01
CA ARG A 292 13.55 27.90 1.59
C ARG A 292 13.34 27.92 0.08
N GLU A 293 12.32 28.67 -0.36
CA GLU A 293 12.19 29.13 -1.73
C GLU A 293 13.37 30.02 -2.10
#